data_555e04ad2ec699d8a5a69613b18d5dc8
#
_entry.id   555e04ad2ec699d8a5a69613b18d5dc8
#
_cell.length_a   1.000
_cell.length_b   1.000
_cell.length_c   1.000
_cell.angle_alpha   90.00
_cell.angle_beta   90.00
_cell.angle_gamma   90.00
#
_symmetry.space_group_name_H-M   'P 1'
#
loop_
_entity.id
_entity.type
_entity.pdbx_description
1 polymer ?
#
loop_
_entity_poly.entity_id
_entity_poly.type
_entity_poly.pdbx_seq_one_letter_code
_entity_poly.pdbx_strand_id
1 'polypeptide(L)'
;MRMGEINALHPEDIDLKNGVIHVRSTISRGFDYRAYVKEGTKTYNGLRDVPISKKLRPYLEEALERKEEDPFNLVFYDYINDSVINTNQVNCYFQRICSDAEIPSHGQHSLRHTFATRCIESGIPPVVLKTWLGHKDIHTTLDTYTDVFKKMDQSAVDKFDTYIEQV
;
A
#
# COMPACT_ATOMS: atom_id res chain seq x y z
N MET A 1 0.28 -0.48 -0.85
CA MET A 1 -0.20 0.13 -2.11
C MET A 1 0.55 1.42 -2.36
N ARG A 2 0.52 1.95 -3.61
CA ARG A 2 0.98 3.31 -3.93
C ARG A 2 -0.14 4.30 -3.63
N MET A 3 0.19 5.56 -3.37
CA MET A 3 -0.84 6.58 -3.04
C MET A 3 -1.85 6.76 -4.18
N GLY A 4 -1.41 6.80 -5.42
CA GLY A 4 -2.32 6.90 -6.56
C GLY A 4 -3.28 5.71 -6.69
N GLU A 5 -2.89 4.52 -6.24
CA GLU A 5 -3.76 3.33 -6.19
C GLU A 5 -4.77 3.45 -5.04
N ILE A 6 -4.35 3.99 -3.89
CA ILE A 6 -5.26 4.21 -2.74
C ILE A 6 -6.32 5.24 -3.10
N ASN A 7 -5.91 6.36 -3.69
CA ASN A 7 -6.83 7.44 -4.05
C ASN A 7 -7.79 7.07 -5.21
N ALA A 8 -7.52 5.96 -5.93
CA ALA A 8 -8.34 5.46 -7.01
C ALA A 8 -9.19 4.25 -6.61
N LEU A 9 -9.31 3.93 -5.32
CA LEU A 9 -10.14 2.83 -4.85
C LEU A 9 -11.62 3.18 -4.97
N HIS A 10 -12.36 2.26 -5.57
CA HIS A 10 -13.82 2.25 -5.57
C HIS A 10 -14.34 1.37 -4.42
N PRO A 11 -15.57 1.58 -3.92
CA PRO A 11 -16.16 0.72 -2.89
C PRO A 11 -16.14 -0.78 -3.26
N GLU A 12 -16.40 -1.11 -4.52
CA GLU A 12 -16.39 -2.48 -5.06
C GLU A 12 -14.99 -3.10 -5.13
N ASP A 13 -13.93 -2.32 -4.98
CA ASP A 13 -12.56 -2.84 -4.87
C ASP A 13 -12.24 -3.37 -3.48
N ILE A 14 -13.06 -3.05 -2.47
CA ILE A 14 -12.86 -3.45 -1.08
C ILE A 14 -13.80 -4.61 -0.74
N ASP A 15 -13.33 -5.83 -0.97
CA ASP A 15 -14.07 -7.04 -0.60
C ASP A 15 -13.82 -7.40 0.87
N LEU A 16 -14.62 -6.80 1.75
CA LEU A 16 -14.56 -7.10 3.18
C LEU A 16 -14.94 -8.54 3.50
N LYS A 17 -15.79 -9.19 2.69
CA LYS A 17 -16.22 -10.56 2.92
C LYS A 17 -15.08 -11.54 2.74
N ASN A 18 -14.31 -11.40 1.67
CA ASN A 18 -13.15 -12.23 1.36
C ASN A 18 -11.84 -11.66 1.95
N GLY A 19 -11.86 -10.46 2.53
CA GLY A 19 -10.70 -9.83 3.15
C GLY A 19 -9.63 -9.39 2.16
N VAL A 20 -10.03 -8.82 1.02
CA VAL A 20 -9.14 -8.48 -0.09
C VAL A 20 -9.44 -7.07 -0.63
N ILE A 21 -8.40 -6.35 -1.03
CA ILE A 21 -8.48 -5.13 -1.84
C ILE A 21 -8.02 -5.47 -3.26
N HIS A 22 -8.89 -5.25 -4.23
CA HIS A 22 -8.59 -5.41 -5.65
C HIS A 22 -7.97 -4.12 -6.20
N VAL A 23 -6.69 -4.11 -6.48
CA VAL A 23 -6.02 -2.94 -7.07
C VAL A 23 -6.20 -2.98 -8.57
N ARG A 24 -7.06 -2.11 -9.12
CA ARG A 24 -7.45 -2.10 -10.55
C ARG A 24 -7.16 -0.80 -11.25
N SER A 25 -7.05 0.30 -10.50
CA SER A 25 -6.94 1.66 -11.02
C SER A 25 -5.86 2.46 -10.29
N THR A 26 -5.54 3.61 -10.85
CA THR A 26 -4.63 4.58 -10.23
C THR A 26 -5.00 5.99 -10.65
N ILE A 27 -4.79 6.98 -9.78
CA ILE A 27 -4.88 8.37 -10.18
C ILE A 27 -3.68 8.72 -11.06
N SER A 28 -3.98 9.32 -12.21
CA SER A 28 -2.99 9.85 -13.16
C SER A 28 -3.28 11.32 -13.45
N ARG A 29 -2.33 12.04 -14.06
CA ARG A 29 -2.51 13.41 -14.49
C ARG A 29 -2.43 13.50 -16.01
N GLY A 30 -3.36 14.22 -16.61
CA GLY A 30 -3.37 14.56 -18.03
C GLY A 30 -2.33 15.61 -18.39
N PHE A 31 -2.26 15.95 -19.67
CA PHE A 31 -1.45 17.06 -20.18
C PHE A 31 -1.87 18.43 -19.65
N ASP A 32 -3.16 18.55 -19.27
CA ASP A 32 -3.75 19.73 -18.63
C ASP A 32 -3.55 19.77 -17.11
N TYR A 33 -2.70 18.88 -16.57
CA TYR A 33 -2.44 18.69 -15.14
C TYR A 33 -3.66 18.27 -14.29
N ARG A 34 -4.84 18.05 -14.89
CA ARG A 34 -6.00 17.54 -14.17
C ARG A 34 -5.80 16.07 -13.79
N ALA A 35 -6.17 15.75 -12.56
CA ALA A 35 -6.17 14.38 -12.09
C ALA A 35 -7.39 13.63 -12.67
N TYR A 36 -7.19 12.38 -13.05
CA TYR A 36 -8.25 11.49 -13.51
C TYR A 36 -7.99 10.06 -13.04
N VAL A 37 -9.05 9.30 -12.89
CA VAL A 37 -8.96 7.87 -12.62
C VAL A 37 -8.55 7.16 -13.90
N LYS A 38 -7.40 6.51 -13.86
CA LYS A 38 -6.93 5.68 -14.96
C LYS A 38 -7.28 4.23 -14.64
N GLU A 39 -8.19 3.68 -15.38
CA GLU A 39 -8.49 2.25 -15.35
C GLU A 39 -7.32 1.45 -15.90
N GLY A 40 -7.05 0.33 -15.25
CA GLY A 40 -5.89 -0.49 -15.56
C GLY A 40 -4.60 0.13 -15.05
N THR A 41 -3.61 -0.71 -14.88
CA THR A 41 -2.27 -0.27 -14.51
C THR A 41 -1.36 -0.33 -15.74
N LYS A 42 -0.30 0.48 -15.78
CA LYS A 42 0.68 0.52 -16.88
C LYS A 42 1.29 -0.85 -17.23
N THR A 43 1.12 -1.84 -16.35
CA THR A 43 1.66 -3.19 -16.52
C THR A 43 0.66 -4.21 -15.98
N TYR A 44 0.64 -5.41 -16.55
CA TYR A 44 -0.14 -6.57 -16.08
C TYR A 44 0.02 -6.84 -14.57
N ASN A 45 1.19 -6.55 -14.01
CA ASN A 45 1.49 -6.70 -12.57
C ASN A 45 0.89 -5.62 -11.66
N GLY A 46 0.20 -4.65 -12.24
CA GLY A 46 -0.50 -3.63 -11.45
C GLY A 46 -1.88 -4.10 -10.98
N LEU A 47 -2.53 -4.99 -11.75
CA LEU A 47 -3.75 -5.66 -11.30
C LEU A 47 -3.35 -6.73 -10.29
N ARG A 48 -3.79 -6.59 -9.08
CA ARG A 48 -3.44 -7.51 -8.00
C ARG A 48 -4.39 -7.42 -6.83
N ASP A 49 -4.40 -8.46 -6.05
CA ASP A 49 -5.12 -8.56 -4.81
C ASP A 49 -4.17 -8.30 -3.62
N VAL A 50 -4.60 -7.45 -2.70
CA VAL A 50 -3.88 -7.14 -1.46
C VAL A 50 -4.75 -7.57 -0.28
N PRO A 51 -4.27 -8.48 0.58
CA PRO A 51 -5.08 -8.94 1.71
C PRO A 51 -5.30 -7.85 2.74
N ILE A 52 -6.50 -7.83 3.32
CA ILE A 52 -6.90 -6.90 4.38
C ILE A 52 -6.51 -7.51 5.72
N SER A 53 -5.60 -6.86 6.45
CA SER A 53 -5.27 -7.27 7.81
C SER A 53 -6.43 -6.98 8.77
N LYS A 54 -6.50 -7.75 9.87
CA LYS A 54 -7.51 -7.52 10.92
C LYS A 54 -7.45 -6.09 11.50
N LYS A 55 -6.25 -5.50 11.55
CA LYS A 55 -6.06 -4.13 12.04
C LYS A 55 -6.49 -3.06 11.03
N LEU A 56 -6.43 -3.34 9.73
CA LEU A 56 -6.83 -2.40 8.68
C LEU A 56 -8.34 -2.37 8.47
N ARG A 57 -9.01 -3.51 8.69
CA ARG A 57 -10.45 -3.67 8.43
C ARG A 57 -11.34 -2.57 9.01
N PRO A 58 -11.25 -2.20 10.31
CA PRO A 58 -12.13 -1.17 10.90
C PRO A 58 -12.00 0.20 10.20
N TYR A 59 -10.79 0.56 9.75
CA TYR A 59 -10.57 1.81 9.03
C TYR A 59 -11.17 1.82 7.63
N LEU A 60 -11.22 0.65 6.97
CA LEU A 60 -11.88 0.52 5.67
C LEU A 60 -13.40 0.54 5.81
N GLU A 61 -13.94 -0.10 6.84
CA GLU A 61 -15.37 -0.06 7.20
C GLU A 61 -15.79 1.38 7.46
N GLU A 62 -15.06 2.11 8.30
CA GLU A 62 -15.30 3.53 8.58
C GLU A 62 -15.20 4.40 7.31
N ALA A 63 -14.23 4.15 6.44
CA ALA A 63 -14.07 4.90 5.20
C ALA A 63 -15.25 4.67 4.24
N LEU A 64 -15.77 3.44 4.17
CA LEU A 64 -16.94 3.12 3.37
C LEU A 64 -18.23 3.74 3.94
N GLU A 65 -18.40 3.75 5.26
CA GLU A 65 -19.55 4.37 5.95
C GLU A 65 -19.58 5.90 5.78
N ARG A 66 -18.40 6.54 5.76
CA ARG A 66 -18.27 8.00 5.60
C ARG A 66 -18.28 8.47 4.15
N LYS A 67 -18.30 7.53 3.21
CA LYS A 67 -18.33 7.87 1.79
C LYS A 67 -19.63 8.58 1.43
N GLU A 68 -19.50 9.73 0.76
CA GLU A 68 -20.61 10.45 0.14
C GLU A 68 -20.62 10.19 -1.37
N GLU A 69 -21.67 10.65 -2.06
CA GLU A 69 -21.74 10.57 -3.53
C GLU A 69 -20.71 11.51 -4.16
N ASP A 70 -19.97 11.00 -5.13
CA ASP A 70 -18.98 11.75 -5.92
C ASP A 70 -19.01 11.30 -7.40
N PRO A 71 -18.55 12.14 -8.34
CA PRO A 71 -18.61 11.85 -9.78
C PRO A 71 -17.82 10.62 -10.23
N PHE A 72 -16.86 10.16 -9.41
CA PHE A 72 -15.94 9.06 -9.73
C PHE A 72 -16.22 7.81 -8.90
N ASN A 73 -17.18 7.84 -7.98
CA ASN A 73 -17.46 6.76 -7.02
C ASN A 73 -16.22 6.27 -6.27
N LEU A 74 -15.40 7.20 -5.72
CA LEU A 74 -14.18 6.89 -5.01
C LEU A 74 -14.43 6.71 -3.51
N VAL A 75 -13.68 5.82 -2.85
CA VAL A 75 -13.69 5.68 -1.39
C VAL A 75 -13.11 6.93 -0.71
N PHE A 76 -12.10 7.52 -1.34
CA PHE A 76 -11.42 8.72 -0.85
C PHE A 76 -11.55 9.85 -1.87
N TYR A 77 -12.37 10.85 -1.55
CA TYR A 77 -12.65 12.01 -2.38
C TYR A 77 -12.49 13.30 -1.60
N ASP A 78 -12.05 14.37 -2.25
CA ASP A 78 -11.95 15.71 -1.65
C ASP A 78 -13.26 16.46 -1.86
N TYR A 79 -14.23 16.26 -1.00
CA TYR A 79 -15.56 16.88 -1.04
C TYR A 79 -15.53 18.41 -0.86
N ILE A 80 -14.44 18.93 -0.26
CA ILE A 80 -14.30 20.40 -0.06
C ILE A 80 -13.96 21.07 -1.38
N ASN A 81 -13.06 20.48 -2.16
CA ASN A 81 -12.61 21.03 -3.44
C ASN A 81 -13.29 20.39 -4.66
N ASP A 82 -14.26 19.48 -4.43
CA ASP A 82 -14.97 18.71 -5.46
C ASP A 82 -14.00 18.10 -6.48
N SER A 83 -13.00 17.35 -5.97
CA SER A 83 -11.92 16.84 -6.80
C SER A 83 -11.32 15.52 -6.24
N VAL A 84 -10.62 14.84 -7.12
CA VAL A 84 -9.77 13.71 -6.71
C VAL A 84 -8.69 14.19 -5.73
N ILE A 85 -8.45 13.44 -4.66
CA ILE A 85 -7.47 13.80 -3.62
C ILE A 85 -6.10 14.10 -4.23
N ASN A 86 -5.58 15.28 -3.91
CA ASN A 86 -4.25 15.71 -4.32
C ASN A 86 -3.17 15.05 -3.46
N THR A 87 -2.38 14.16 -4.07
CA THR A 87 -1.30 13.43 -3.40
C THR A 87 -0.29 14.35 -2.70
N ASN A 88 0.01 15.54 -3.27
CA ASN A 88 0.94 16.47 -2.64
C ASN A 88 0.35 17.06 -1.35
N GLN A 89 -0.94 17.39 -1.36
CA GLN A 89 -1.63 17.89 -0.17
C GLN A 89 -1.62 16.86 0.96
N VAL A 90 -1.92 15.60 0.65
CA VAL A 90 -1.82 14.50 1.63
C VAL A 90 -0.41 14.36 2.16
N ASN A 91 0.61 14.50 1.30
CA ASN A 91 2.00 14.47 1.74
C ASN A 91 2.36 15.63 2.70
N CYS A 92 1.85 16.83 2.43
CA CYS A 92 2.04 17.98 3.35
C CYS A 92 1.39 17.73 4.71
N TYR A 93 0.16 17.20 4.74
CA TYR A 93 -0.49 16.82 6.00
C TYR A 93 0.28 15.73 6.74
N PHE A 94 0.75 14.70 6.04
CA PHE A 94 1.56 13.65 6.63
C PHE A 94 2.86 14.19 7.25
N GLN A 95 3.56 15.07 6.53
CA GLN A 95 4.78 15.71 7.02
C GLN A 95 4.52 16.58 8.26
N ARG A 96 3.40 17.31 8.28
CA ARG A 96 3.00 18.10 9.45
C ARG A 96 2.74 17.21 10.66
N ILE A 97 1.97 16.13 10.51
CA ILE A 97 1.72 15.15 11.59
C ILE A 97 3.03 14.57 12.12
N CYS A 98 3.96 14.21 11.24
CA CYS A 98 5.27 13.72 11.64
C CYS A 98 6.07 14.79 12.42
N SER A 99 6.03 16.04 11.96
CA SER A 99 6.69 17.17 12.64
C SER A 99 6.11 17.39 14.04
N ASP A 100 4.78 17.41 14.15
CA ASP A 100 4.08 17.59 15.44
C ASP A 100 4.37 16.45 16.43
N ALA A 101 4.65 15.24 15.91
CA ALA A 101 5.02 14.06 16.68
C ALA A 101 6.53 13.88 16.85
N GLU A 102 7.35 14.84 16.40
CA GLU A 102 8.83 14.77 16.43
C GLU A 102 9.41 13.50 15.74
N ILE A 103 8.69 12.99 14.70
CA ILE A 103 9.11 11.83 13.93
C ILE A 103 9.77 12.29 12.62
N PRO A 104 11.00 11.84 12.28
CA PRO A 104 11.60 12.10 10.99
C PRO A 104 10.71 11.61 9.84
N SER A 105 10.40 12.48 8.88
CA SER A 105 9.55 12.12 7.72
C SER A 105 10.30 12.34 6.41
N HIS A 106 10.27 11.29 5.57
CA HIS A 106 10.73 11.29 4.18
C HIS A 106 9.57 11.27 3.17
N GLY A 107 8.38 11.73 3.63
CA GLY A 107 7.13 11.71 2.87
C GLY A 107 6.38 10.39 2.99
N GLN A 108 5.14 10.41 2.51
CA GLN A 108 4.19 9.29 2.68
C GLN A 108 4.66 7.96 2.00
N HIS A 109 5.57 8.02 1.02
CA HIS A 109 6.11 6.81 0.40
C HIS A 109 6.94 5.97 1.40
N SER A 110 7.48 6.60 2.45
CA SER A 110 8.17 5.92 3.55
C SER A 110 7.27 4.92 4.28
N LEU A 111 5.94 5.17 4.36
CA LEU A 111 4.98 4.23 4.94
C LEU A 111 4.94 2.90 4.19
N ARG A 112 5.04 2.95 2.85
CA ARG A 112 5.10 1.74 2.02
C ARG A 112 6.42 0.99 2.24
N HIS A 113 7.54 1.71 2.36
CA HIS A 113 8.83 1.10 2.69
C HIS A 113 8.81 0.47 4.08
N THR A 114 8.29 1.17 5.09
CA THR A 114 8.14 0.64 6.44
C THR A 114 7.28 -0.62 6.46
N PHE A 115 6.13 -0.62 5.76
CA PHE A 115 5.30 -1.81 5.62
C PHE A 115 6.08 -2.98 5.04
N ALA A 116 6.82 -2.77 3.96
CA ALA A 116 7.58 -3.84 3.31
C ALA A 116 8.72 -4.37 4.20
N THR A 117 9.45 -3.49 4.88
CA THR A 117 10.47 -3.88 5.88
C THR A 117 9.86 -4.74 6.97
N ARG A 118 8.73 -4.33 7.56
CA ARG A 118 8.04 -5.09 8.61
C ARG A 118 7.51 -6.44 8.11
N CYS A 119 7.05 -6.51 6.86
CA CYS A 119 6.67 -7.77 6.25
C CYS A 119 7.86 -8.75 6.17
N ILE A 120 9.02 -8.26 5.74
CA ILE A 120 10.23 -9.09 5.66
C ILE A 120 10.68 -9.53 7.05
N GLU A 121 10.78 -8.63 8.00
CA GLU A 121 11.13 -8.91 9.40
C GLU A 121 10.18 -9.93 10.06
N SER A 122 8.89 -9.94 9.64
CA SER A 122 7.90 -10.93 10.10
C SER A 122 8.00 -12.28 9.38
N GLY A 123 8.92 -12.44 8.43
CA GLY A 123 9.15 -13.68 7.70
C GLY A 123 8.24 -13.88 6.49
N ILE A 124 7.55 -12.84 6.00
CA ILE A 124 6.76 -12.94 4.76
C ILE A 124 7.70 -13.16 3.57
N PRO A 125 7.47 -14.21 2.75
CA PRO A 125 8.34 -14.51 1.61
C PRO A 125 8.42 -13.35 0.61
N PRO A 126 9.61 -13.03 0.06
CA PRO A 126 9.80 -11.94 -0.89
C PRO A 126 8.89 -12.01 -2.12
N VAL A 127 8.55 -13.21 -2.58
CA VAL A 127 7.62 -13.43 -3.71
C VAL A 127 6.21 -12.95 -3.39
N VAL A 128 5.72 -13.21 -2.18
CA VAL A 128 4.41 -12.74 -1.71
C VAL A 128 4.43 -11.23 -1.59
N LEU A 129 5.45 -10.68 -0.96
CA LEU A 129 5.61 -9.23 -0.80
C LEU A 129 5.70 -8.50 -2.15
N LYS A 130 6.46 -9.05 -3.11
CA LYS A 130 6.51 -8.56 -4.50
C LYS A 130 5.11 -8.38 -5.07
N THR A 131 4.26 -9.41 -4.92
CA THR A 131 2.89 -9.40 -5.43
C THR A 131 2.06 -8.29 -4.76
N TRP A 132 2.08 -8.19 -3.44
CA TRP A 132 1.33 -7.15 -2.71
C TRP A 132 1.80 -5.74 -3.04
N LEU A 133 3.11 -5.57 -3.26
CA LEU A 133 3.68 -4.29 -3.67
C LEU A 133 3.43 -3.95 -5.15
N GLY A 134 3.17 -4.93 -6.01
CA GLY A 134 3.02 -4.76 -7.45
C GLY A 134 4.34 -4.38 -8.10
N HIS A 135 5.43 -5.01 -7.70
CA HIS A 135 6.72 -4.91 -8.38
C HIS A 135 6.73 -5.83 -9.59
N LYS A 136 7.18 -5.30 -10.73
CA LYS A 136 7.30 -6.07 -11.98
C LYS A 136 8.31 -7.20 -11.83
N ASP A 137 9.44 -6.91 -11.19
CA ASP A 137 10.55 -7.82 -10.98
C ASP A 137 10.78 -8.08 -9.49
N ILE A 138 11.15 -9.32 -9.14
CA ILE A 138 11.53 -9.71 -7.79
C ILE A 138 12.82 -9.00 -7.35
N HIS A 139 13.73 -8.72 -8.29
CA HIS A 139 14.96 -7.99 -8.02
C HIS A 139 14.69 -6.62 -7.39
N THR A 140 13.64 -5.91 -7.84
CA THR A 140 13.24 -4.64 -7.21
C THR A 140 12.94 -4.81 -5.71
N THR A 141 12.35 -5.93 -5.29
CA THR A 141 12.08 -6.20 -3.88
C THR A 141 13.34 -6.64 -3.15
N LEU A 142 14.14 -7.51 -3.74
CA LEU A 142 15.37 -8.01 -3.13
C LEU A 142 16.40 -6.91 -2.95
N ASP A 143 16.67 -6.12 -4.00
CA ASP A 143 17.67 -5.05 -3.99
C ASP A 143 17.30 -3.95 -2.97
N THR A 144 16.02 -3.56 -2.94
CA THR A 144 15.53 -2.51 -2.01
C THR A 144 15.67 -2.92 -0.55
N TYR A 145 15.60 -4.21 -0.23
CA TYR A 145 15.56 -4.71 1.14
C TYR A 145 16.72 -5.67 1.49
N THR A 146 17.79 -5.65 0.70
CA THR A 146 18.97 -6.53 0.87
C THR A 146 19.53 -6.50 2.31
N ASP A 147 19.65 -5.31 2.90
CA ASP A 147 20.20 -5.17 4.25
C ASP A 147 19.30 -5.76 5.34
N VAL A 148 17.99 -5.78 5.10
CA VAL A 148 17.02 -6.43 6.00
C VAL A 148 17.18 -7.94 5.92
N PHE A 149 17.31 -8.49 4.71
CA PHE A 149 17.53 -9.93 4.50
C PHE A 149 18.83 -10.40 5.15
N LYS A 150 19.94 -9.67 5.00
CA LYS A 150 21.23 -10.02 5.63
C LYS A 150 21.12 -10.11 7.16
N LYS A 151 20.34 -9.24 7.80
CA LYS A 151 20.12 -9.28 9.26
C LYS A 151 19.31 -10.50 9.71
N MET A 152 18.60 -11.16 8.80
CA MET A 152 17.76 -12.32 9.11
C MET A 152 18.50 -13.66 8.98
N ASP A 153 19.72 -13.67 8.42
CA ASP A 153 20.45 -14.92 8.13
C ASP A 153 20.60 -15.80 9.39
N GLN A 154 21.04 -15.23 10.52
CA GLN A 154 21.19 -15.99 11.75
C GLN A 154 19.84 -16.52 12.28
N SER A 155 18.80 -15.70 12.27
CA SER A 155 17.47 -16.12 12.71
C SER A 155 16.85 -17.20 11.81
N ALA A 156 17.26 -17.27 10.57
CA ALA A 156 16.83 -18.31 9.63
C ALA A 156 17.48 -19.65 9.97
N VAL A 157 18.75 -19.65 10.34
CA VAL A 157 19.47 -20.84 10.82
C VAL A 157 18.84 -21.36 12.11
N ASP A 158 18.61 -20.49 13.09
CA ASP A 158 18.00 -20.86 14.38
C ASP A 158 16.60 -21.51 14.19
N LYS A 159 15.80 -20.98 13.25
CA LYS A 159 14.51 -21.58 12.89
C LYS A 159 14.64 -22.94 12.23
N PHE A 160 15.65 -23.11 11.37
CA PHE A 160 15.92 -24.39 10.72
C PHE A 160 16.32 -25.45 11.74
N ASP A 161 17.22 -25.11 12.67
CA ASP A 161 17.65 -25.99 13.74
C ASP A 161 16.46 -26.42 14.61
N THR A 162 15.62 -25.47 15.01
CA THR A 162 14.39 -25.76 15.78
C THR A 162 13.46 -26.72 15.04
N TYR A 163 13.32 -26.53 13.70
CA TYR A 163 12.47 -27.41 12.89
C TYR A 163 13.02 -28.85 12.81
N ILE A 164 14.31 -28.99 12.62
CA ILE A 164 14.99 -30.33 12.57
C ILE A 164 14.87 -31.07 13.91
N GLU A 165 14.92 -30.37 15.04
CA GLU A 165 14.76 -30.98 16.37
C GLU A 165 13.33 -31.52 16.63
N GLN A 166 12.33 -31.07 15.86
CA GLN A 166 10.92 -31.47 15.98
C GLN A 166 10.53 -32.64 15.06
N VAL A 167 11.38 -33.03 14.12
CA VAL A 167 11.18 -34.12 13.15
C VAL A 167 11.91 -35.37 13.56
#